data_7cdb39c701fd785c073ec9ffcbaee990
#
_entry.id   7cdb39c701fd785c073ec9ffcbaee990
#
_cell.length_a   1.000
_cell.length_b   1.000
_cell.length_c   1.000
_cell.angle_alpha   90.00
_cell.angle_beta   90.00
_cell.angle_gamma   90.00
#
_symmetry.space_group_name_H-M   'P 1'
#
loop_
_entity.id
_entity.type
_entity.pdbx_description
1 polymer ?
#
loop_
_entity_poly.entity_id
_entity_poly.type
_entity_poly.pdbx_seq_one_letter_code
_entity_poly.pdbx_strand_id
1 'polypeptide(L)'
;LVARTMTQAERWLERHHDEQFFLYVDTWDPHEPWDAPDYYTAAYREGYAGEQIYPAYGNYKQAGLHRDDVDLGHATYCGEVTMVDFWIGRLLAKLDALGLRENTLVFFTSDHGFYFGEHDYFGKAEWVHDAWAIVAEGSRMPSWLPESWLLTVGWSPLYGEITRIPLMVRGLGLEPGRRTALTTVPDLTPTILELAGIEAPASVQGDSFFGVLTGERDEQRSFVVSSWPLYFAEGEITLAVDSRPRHISSYMPLTVSTRDRSLILGGPDDEPEFYDLVGVPGEQDNIWESQTREGLKLARQALSFLEEQGTPQEHVRPRRMSLERFAAGNARGNSDRTERPQQWVDKEAG
;
A
#
# COMPACT_ATOMS: atom_id res chain seq x y z
N LEU A 1 13.30 1.56 -17.20
CA LEU A 1 14.35 1.69 -16.15
C LEU A 1 14.82 0.34 -15.63
N VAL A 2 13.94 -0.67 -15.52
CA VAL A 2 14.26 -2.02 -14.97
C VAL A 2 15.44 -2.68 -15.68
N ALA A 3 15.50 -2.60 -17.02
CA ALA A 3 16.59 -3.17 -17.81
C ALA A 3 17.98 -2.70 -17.32
N ARG A 4 18.11 -1.41 -17.03
CA ARG A 4 19.36 -0.82 -16.53
C ARG A 4 19.67 -1.29 -15.12
N THR A 5 18.67 -1.27 -14.23
CA THR A 5 18.84 -1.71 -12.83
C THR A 5 19.26 -3.16 -12.77
N MET A 6 18.55 -4.07 -13.45
CA MET A 6 18.88 -5.50 -13.45
C MET A 6 20.24 -5.79 -14.12
N THR A 7 20.58 -5.09 -15.19
CA THR A 7 21.92 -5.22 -15.79
C THR A 7 23.04 -4.79 -14.84
N GLN A 8 22.83 -3.74 -14.02
CA GLN A 8 23.81 -3.35 -13.00
C GLN A 8 23.91 -4.40 -11.88
N ALA A 9 22.78 -4.96 -11.44
CA ALA A 9 22.77 -6.06 -10.47
C ALA A 9 23.49 -7.31 -11.01
N GLU A 10 23.24 -7.72 -12.26
CA GLU A 10 23.97 -8.82 -12.91
C GLU A 10 25.51 -8.59 -12.89
N ARG A 11 25.96 -7.39 -13.29
CA ARG A 11 27.39 -7.04 -13.29
C ARG A 11 27.99 -6.96 -11.89
N TRP A 12 27.19 -6.57 -10.91
CA TRP A 12 27.63 -6.57 -9.52
C TRP A 12 27.82 -8.00 -9.02
N LEU A 13 26.87 -8.91 -9.27
CA LEU A 13 26.97 -10.33 -8.95
C LEU A 13 28.19 -10.99 -9.59
N GLU A 14 28.49 -10.69 -10.87
CA GLU A 14 29.67 -11.21 -11.56
C GLU A 14 30.99 -10.87 -10.83
N ARG A 15 31.04 -9.74 -10.15
CA ARG A 15 32.26 -9.28 -9.44
C ARG A 15 32.37 -9.74 -8.01
N HIS A 16 31.24 -10.09 -7.38
CA HIS A 16 31.13 -10.35 -5.94
C HIS A 16 30.54 -11.73 -5.61
N HIS A 17 30.42 -12.62 -6.59
CA HIS A 17 29.78 -13.93 -6.43
C HIS A 17 30.52 -14.89 -5.49
N ASP A 18 31.80 -14.66 -5.22
CA ASP A 18 32.66 -15.42 -4.30
C ASP A 18 32.70 -14.81 -2.88
N GLU A 19 32.01 -13.71 -2.65
CA GLU A 19 31.90 -13.04 -1.36
C GLU A 19 30.56 -13.35 -0.67
N GLN A 20 30.50 -13.17 0.64
CA GLN A 20 29.24 -13.11 1.35
C GLN A 20 28.63 -11.72 1.16
N PHE A 21 27.41 -11.64 0.67
CA PHE A 21 26.78 -10.36 0.33
C PHE A 21 25.34 -10.25 0.81
N PHE A 22 24.91 -9.00 0.95
CA PHE A 22 23.52 -8.57 0.95
C PHE A 22 23.33 -7.60 -0.21
N LEU A 23 22.47 -7.95 -1.16
CA LEU A 23 22.18 -7.13 -2.34
C LEU A 23 20.72 -6.69 -2.31
N TYR A 24 20.48 -5.40 -2.17
CA TYR A 24 19.17 -4.78 -2.33
C TYR A 24 19.06 -4.22 -3.76
N VAL A 25 18.04 -4.66 -4.49
CA VAL A 25 17.76 -4.22 -5.86
C VAL A 25 16.40 -3.55 -5.88
N ASP A 26 16.40 -2.27 -6.13
CA ASP A 26 15.21 -1.45 -6.25
C ASP A 26 15.04 -0.99 -7.69
N THR A 27 13.84 -1.16 -8.26
CA THR A 27 13.50 -0.70 -9.60
C THR A 27 12.26 0.18 -9.56
N TRP A 28 12.29 1.25 -10.35
CA TRP A 28 11.15 2.14 -10.47
C TRP A 28 9.96 1.45 -11.14
N ASP A 29 10.21 0.66 -12.21
CA ASP A 29 9.17 -0.06 -12.90
C ASP A 29 8.59 -1.18 -12.01
N PRO A 30 7.28 -1.39 -12.01
CA PRO A 30 6.25 -0.93 -12.93
C PRO A 30 5.52 0.37 -12.53
N HIS A 31 6.18 1.34 -11.95
CA HIS A 31 5.60 2.66 -11.67
C HIS A 31 5.25 3.39 -12.98
N GLU A 32 4.20 4.21 -12.98
CA GLU A 32 3.85 5.06 -14.12
C GLU A 32 4.96 6.09 -14.45
N PRO A 33 5.08 6.53 -15.72
CA PRO A 33 4.27 6.18 -16.89
C PRO A 33 4.55 4.76 -17.36
N TRP A 34 3.51 4.05 -17.79
CA TRP A 34 3.62 2.69 -18.31
C TRP A 34 4.02 2.73 -19.78
N ASP A 35 5.33 2.77 -20.05
CA ASP A 35 5.94 2.95 -21.35
C ASP A 35 6.79 1.77 -21.82
N ALA A 36 6.42 0.56 -21.37
CA ALA A 36 7.02 -0.67 -21.87
C ALA A 36 6.90 -0.74 -23.40
N PRO A 37 7.86 -1.39 -24.09
CA PRO A 37 7.73 -1.64 -25.51
C PRO A 37 6.38 -2.24 -25.89
N ASP A 38 5.75 -1.74 -26.94
CA ASP A 38 4.37 -2.03 -27.36
C ASP A 38 4.04 -3.52 -27.41
N TYR A 39 4.99 -4.38 -27.78
CA TYR A 39 4.77 -5.80 -27.86
C TYR A 39 4.46 -6.49 -26.52
N TYR A 40 4.83 -5.87 -25.39
CA TYR A 40 4.41 -6.36 -24.08
C TYR A 40 2.94 -6.03 -23.82
N THR A 41 2.52 -4.80 -24.11
CA THR A 41 1.13 -4.34 -23.93
C THR A 41 0.18 -5.01 -24.93
N ALA A 42 0.64 -5.28 -26.16
CA ALA A 42 -0.15 -5.95 -27.19
C ALA A 42 -0.63 -7.37 -26.79
N ALA A 43 0.02 -8.00 -25.81
CA ALA A 43 -0.43 -9.27 -25.25
C ALA A 43 -1.73 -9.12 -24.39
N TYR A 44 -2.04 -7.91 -23.94
CA TYR A 44 -3.16 -7.60 -23.03
C TYR A 44 -4.25 -6.76 -23.69
N ARG A 45 -3.93 -6.07 -24.80
CA ARG A 45 -4.89 -5.25 -25.54
C ARG A 45 -4.74 -5.45 -27.03
N GLU A 46 -5.75 -6.07 -27.65
CA GLU A 46 -5.81 -6.25 -29.09
C GLU A 46 -5.85 -4.90 -29.81
N GLY A 47 -5.06 -4.74 -30.85
CA GLY A 47 -4.99 -3.51 -31.65
C GLY A 47 -4.25 -2.35 -30.97
N TYR A 48 -3.54 -2.61 -29.86
CA TYR A 48 -2.72 -1.57 -29.21
C TYR A 48 -1.70 -0.97 -30.18
N ALA A 49 -1.64 0.34 -30.24
CA ALA A 49 -0.80 1.10 -31.18
C ALA A 49 0.04 2.19 -30.49
N GLY A 50 0.35 2.00 -29.20
CA GLY A 50 1.19 2.91 -28.44
C GLY A 50 0.43 4.01 -27.68
N GLU A 51 -0.88 3.86 -27.51
CA GLU A 51 -1.69 4.77 -26.71
C GLU A 51 -1.23 4.74 -25.25
N GLN A 52 -1.13 5.91 -24.64
CA GLN A 52 -0.80 6.06 -23.22
C GLN A 52 -1.91 6.76 -22.48
N ILE A 53 -2.13 6.34 -21.24
CA ILE A 53 -3.04 7.00 -20.32
C ILE A 53 -2.37 7.19 -18.98
N TYR A 54 -2.65 8.32 -18.34
CA TYR A 54 -2.21 8.60 -16.99
C TYR A 54 -3.34 8.34 -16.00
N PRO A 55 -3.04 7.79 -14.81
CA PRO A 55 -4.03 7.60 -13.76
C PRO A 55 -4.69 8.91 -13.35
N ALA A 56 -5.98 8.85 -13.02
CA ALA A 56 -6.72 10.01 -12.51
C ALA A 56 -6.24 10.42 -11.10
N TYR A 57 -5.64 9.51 -10.36
CA TYR A 57 -5.37 9.66 -8.93
C TYR A 57 -6.61 10.11 -8.16
N GLY A 58 -7.62 9.25 -8.15
CA GLY A 58 -8.91 9.49 -7.56
C GLY A 58 -10.03 8.77 -8.30
N ASN A 59 -11.25 9.26 -8.12
CA ASN A 59 -12.40 8.72 -8.82
C ASN A 59 -12.31 9.03 -10.33
N TYR A 60 -12.08 7.99 -11.14
CA TYR A 60 -11.85 8.16 -12.57
C TYR A 60 -13.08 8.72 -13.31
N LYS A 61 -14.31 8.42 -12.84
CA LYS A 61 -15.54 8.94 -13.45
C LYS A 61 -15.67 10.45 -13.23
N GLN A 62 -15.31 10.93 -12.03
CA GLN A 62 -15.29 12.36 -11.72
C GLN A 62 -14.20 13.10 -12.51
N ALA A 63 -13.08 12.42 -12.79
CA ALA A 63 -12.03 12.96 -13.66
C ALA A 63 -12.40 12.95 -15.16
N GLY A 64 -13.60 12.47 -15.52
CA GLY A 64 -14.07 12.42 -16.90
C GLY A 64 -13.53 11.25 -17.72
N LEU A 65 -12.90 10.26 -17.07
CA LEU A 65 -12.43 9.04 -17.72
C LEU A 65 -13.55 8.00 -17.81
N HIS A 66 -13.44 7.14 -18.79
CA HIS A 66 -14.33 6.01 -19.01
C HIS A 66 -13.67 4.69 -18.58
N ARG A 67 -14.44 3.64 -18.48
CA ARG A 67 -13.93 2.32 -18.14
C ARG A 67 -12.86 1.84 -19.15
N ASP A 68 -13.03 2.13 -20.43
CA ASP A 68 -12.06 1.77 -21.48
C ASP A 68 -10.69 2.45 -21.30
N ASP A 69 -10.68 3.66 -20.74
CA ASP A 69 -9.44 4.37 -20.37
C ASP A 69 -8.71 3.65 -19.24
N VAL A 70 -9.46 3.21 -18.22
CA VAL A 70 -8.91 2.44 -17.10
C VAL A 70 -8.41 1.06 -17.59
N ASP A 71 -9.16 0.41 -18.48
CA ASP A 71 -8.77 -0.88 -19.08
C ASP A 71 -7.51 -0.73 -19.95
N LEU A 72 -7.34 0.40 -20.65
CA LEU A 72 -6.10 0.72 -21.34
C LEU A 72 -4.94 0.87 -20.34
N GLY A 73 -5.14 1.62 -19.27
CA GLY A 73 -4.13 1.77 -18.20
C GLY A 73 -3.75 0.44 -17.56
N HIS A 74 -4.73 -0.43 -17.31
CA HIS A 74 -4.46 -1.77 -16.79
C HIS A 74 -3.67 -2.62 -17.77
N ALA A 75 -3.97 -2.55 -19.06
CA ALA A 75 -3.25 -3.31 -20.10
C ALA A 75 -1.78 -2.82 -20.23
N THR A 76 -1.53 -1.51 -20.19
CA THR A 76 -0.17 -0.95 -20.23
C THR A 76 0.61 -1.31 -18.97
N TYR A 77 -0.02 -1.26 -17.79
CA TYR A 77 0.57 -1.75 -16.55
C TYR A 77 0.93 -3.24 -16.62
N CYS A 78 0.06 -4.09 -17.14
CA CYS A 78 0.36 -5.51 -17.34
C CYS A 78 1.56 -5.72 -18.28
N GLY A 79 1.71 -4.87 -19.29
CA GLY A 79 2.90 -4.84 -20.16
C GLY A 79 4.17 -4.53 -19.36
N GLU A 80 4.14 -3.51 -18.49
CA GLU A 80 5.25 -3.18 -17.60
C GLU A 80 5.60 -4.32 -16.66
N VAL A 81 4.61 -4.92 -15.99
CA VAL A 81 4.82 -6.07 -15.10
C VAL A 81 5.48 -7.24 -15.85
N THR A 82 5.05 -7.50 -17.08
CA THR A 82 5.65 -8.56 -17.92
C THR A 82 7.10 -8.24 -18.27
N MET A 83 7.41 -6.99 -18.56
CA MET A 83 8.78 -6.53 -18.78
C MET A 83 9.64 -6.68 -17.52
N VAL A 84 9.12 -6.29 -16.36
CA VAL A 84 9.81 -6.45 -15.06
C VAL A 84 10.09 -7.92 -14.76
N ASP A 85 9.08 -8.79 -14.94
CA ASP A 85 9.22 -10.25 -14.75
C ASP A 85 10.31 -10.85 -15.64
N PHE A 86 10.37 -10.45 -16.91
CA PHE A 86 11.44 -10.86 -17.83
C PHE A 86 12.85 -10.49 -17.29
N TRP A 87 13.02 -9.28 -16.80
CA TRP A 87 14.31 -8.84 -16.31
C TRP A 87 14.70 -9.47 -14.97
N ILE A 88 13.73 -9.70 -14.08
CA ILE A 88 13.93 -10.48 -12.85
C ILE A 88 14.33 -11.91 -13.18
N GLY A 89 13.65 -12.53 -14.15
CA GLY A 89 13.98 -13.88 -14.63
C GLY A 89 15.44 -13.98 -15.13
N ARG A 90 15.94 -12.94 -15.80
CA ARG A 90 17.35 -12.86 -16.22
C ARG A 90 18.31 -12.77 -15.03
N LEU A 91 17.99 -11.95 -14.03
CA LEU A 91 18.80 -11.83 -12.81
C LEU A 91 18.86 -13.16 -12.05
N LEU A 92 17.73 -13.87 -11.95
CA LEU A 92 17.67 -15.20 -11.34
C LEU A 92 18.48 -16.24 -12.14
N ALA A 93 18.43 -16.19 -13.48
CA ALA A 93 19.25 -17.03 -14.33
C ALA A 93 20.75 -16.73 -14.17
N LYS A 94 21.13 -15.47 -13.93
CA LYS A 94 22.51 -15.08 -13.61
C LYS A 94 22.97 -15.69 -12.29
N LEU A 95 22.16 -15.65 -11.23
CA LEU A 95 22.45 -16.32 -9.96
C LEU A 95 22.68 -17.83 -10.16
N ASP A 96 21.81 -18.47 -10.94
CA ASP A 96 21.93 -19.90 -11.24
C ASP A 96 23.24 -20.21 -12.02
N ALA A 97 23.58 -19.38 -13.02
CA ALA A 97 24.80 -19.53 -13.82
C ALA A 97 26.10 -19.32 -13.02
N LEU A 98 26.06 -18.50 -11.97
CA LEU A 98 27.17 -18.29 -11.05
C LEU A 98 27.25 -19.34 -9.92
N GLY A 99 26.36 -20.34 -9.92
CA GLY A 99 26.31 -21.39 -8.90
C GLY A 99 25.78 -20.94 -7.54
N LEU A 100 25.09 -19.80 -7.47
CA LEU A 100 24.62 -19.20 -6.24
C LEU A 100 23.22 -19.67 -5.81
N ARG A 101 22.52 -20.44 -6.64
CA ARG A 101 21.13 -20.86 -6.42
C ARG A 101 20.87 -21.46 -5.04
N GLU A 102 21.73 -22.37 -4.63
CA GLU A 102 21.56 -23.15 -3.39
C GLU A 102 22.08 -22.42 -2.14
N ASN A 103 22.77 -21.32 -2.35
CA ASN A 103 23.43 -20.54 -1.28
C ASN A 103 22.92 -19.09 -1.20
N THR A 104 21.83 -18.78 -1.86
CA THR A 104 21.28 -17.42 -1.88
C THR A 104 19.78 -17.44 -1.62
N LEU A 105 19.36 -16.69 -0.60
CA LEU A 105 17.96 -16.35 -0.39
C LEU A 105 17.59 -15.15 -1.26
N VAL A 106 16.47 -15.27 -1.94
CA VAL A 106 15.88 -14.19 -2.74
C VAL A 106 14.52 -13.84 -2.18
N PHE A 107 14.36 -12.59 -1.78
CA PHE A 107 13.07 -12.01 -1.41
C PHE A 107 12.59 -11.14 -2.56
N PHE A 108 11.34 -11.30 -2.96
CA PHE A 108 10.67 -10.44 -3.91
C PHE A 108 9.43 -9.84 -3.25
N THR A 109 9.31 -8.52 -3.32
CA THR A 109 8.16 -7.80 -2.79
C THR A 109 7.97 -6.48 -3.54
N SER A 110 6.90 -5.75 -3.20
CA SER A 110 6.60 -4.40 -3.68
C SER A 110 6.34 -3.48 -2.49
N ASP A 111 6.31 -2.18 -2.70
CA ASP A 111 6.00 -1.16 -1.71
C ASP A 111 4.49 -1.02 -1.48
N HIS A 112 3.68 -0.97 -2.54
CA HIS A 112 2.21 -0.87 -2.52
C HIS A 112 1.61 -1.40 -3.82
N GLY A 113 0.30 -1.52 -3.86
CA GLY A 113 -0.47 -1.86 -5.05
C GLY A 113 -1.04 -0.62 -5.76
N PHE A 114 -2.09 -0.84 -6.57
CA PHE A 114 -2.67 0.19 -7.42
C PHE A 114 -4.13 -0.14 -7.75
N TYR A 115 -4.99 0.88 -7.90
CA TYR A 115 -6.38 0.72 -8.33
C TYR A 115 -6.50 0.83 -9.84
N PHE A 116 -7.23 -0.10 -10.45
CA PHE A 116 -7.59 -0.11 -11.87
C PHE A 116 -9.10 -0.13 -12.06
N GLY A 117 -9.79 0.74 -11.35
CA GLY A 117 -11.24 0.93 -11.41
C GLY A 117 -12.00 0.28 -10.26
N GLU A 118 -11.34 -0.46 -9.37
CA GLU A 118 -11.94 -0.92 -8.13
C GLU A 118 -12.34 0.30 -7.30
N HIS A 119 -13.52 0.24 -6.68
CA HIS A 119 -14.10 1.34 -5.89
C HIS A 119 -14.20 2.67 -6.67
N ASP A 120 -14.24 2.60 -8.01
CA ASP A 120 -14.19 3.75 -8.92
C ASP A 120 -12.86 4.54 -8.88
N TYR A 121 -11.80 4.03 -8.24
CA TYR A 121 -10.48 4.66 -8.23
C TYR A 121 -9.62 4.21 -9.42
N PHE A 122 -8.79 5.15 -9.91
CA PHE A 122 -7.70 4.86 -10.84
C PHE A 122 -6.46 5.62 -10.39
N GLY A 123 -5.57 4.90 -9.74
CA GLY A 123 -4.38 5.47 -9.09
C GLY A 123 -4.02 4.75 -7.80
N LYS A 124 -3.24 5.39 -6.96
CA LYS A 124 -2.80 4.90 -5.64
C LYS A 124 -3.07 5.88 -4.50
N ALA A 125 -3.50 7.09 -4.85
CA ALA A 125 -3.87 8.16 -3.93
C ALA A 125 -5.02 8.94 -4.54
N GLU A 126 -5.58 9.89 -3.82
CA GLU A 126 -6.57 10.81 -4.33
C GLU A 126 -5.96 12.20 -4.54
N TRP A 127 -6.23 12.84 -5.70
CA TRP A 127 -5.84 14.21 -5.98
C TRP A 127 -6.92 15.16 -5.49
N VAL A 128 -6.55 16.11 -4.63
CA VAL A 128 -7.43 17.22 -4.25
C VAL A 128 -7.13 18.40 -5.19
N HIS A 129 -8.03 18.65 -6.12
CA HIS A 129 -7.86 19.69 -7.14
C HIS A 129 -7.73 21.11 -6.56
N ASP A 130 -8.19 21.36 -5.34
CA ASP A 130 -8.15 22.68 -4.69
C ASP A 130 -7.04 22.84 -3.63
N ALA A 131 -6.08 21.90 -3.59
CA ALA A 131 -4.97 21.97 -2.64
C ALA A 131 -4.09 23.24 -2.78
N TRP A 132 -4.20 24.00 -3.87
CA TRP A 132 -3.57 25.33 -4.04
C TRP A 132 -4.00 26.34 -2.98
N ALA A 133 -5.21 26.25 -2.48
CA ALA A 133 -5.71 27.11 -1.41
C ALA A 133 -5.09 26.77 -0.05
N ILE A 134 -4.44 25.62 0.06
CA ILE A 134 -3.98 25.05 1.33
C ILE A 134 -2.46 25.16 1.50
N VAL A 135 -1.71 25.45 0.43
CA VAL A 135 -0.28 25.74 0.56
C VAL A 135 -0.14 27.14 1.16
N ALA A 136 0.19 27.17 2.46
CA ALA A 136 0.29 28.42 3.20
C ALA A 136 1.21 29.43 2.48
N GLU A 137 0.74 30.67 2.40
CA GLU A 137 1.49 31.82 1.94
C GLU A 137 2.85 31.87 2.66
N GLY A 138 3.95 31.65 1.94
CA GLY A 138 5.31 31.65 2.50
C GLY A 138 6.04 30.30 2.55
N SER A 139 5.40 29.19 2.23
CA SER A 139 6.08 27.89 2.10
C SER A 139 6.99 27.88 0.89
N ARG A 140 8.28 27.71 1.08
CA ARG A 140 9.21 27.51 -0.04
C ARG A 140 9.18 26.04 -0.46
N MET A 141 8.60 25.80 -1.62
CA MET A 141 8.67 24.51 -2.28
C MET A 141 10.10 24.20 -2.72
N PRO A 142 10.57 22.97 -2.59
CA PRO A 142 11.82 22.56 -3.20
C PRO A 142 11.74 22.79 -4.71
N SER A 143 12.74 23.44 -5.29
CA SER A 143 12.78 23.78 -6.73
C SER A 143 12.81 22.57 -7.66
N TRP A 144 13.02 21.37 -7.12
CA TRP A 144 13.04 20.10 -7.85
C TRP A 144 11.67 19.41 -7.89
N LEU A 145 10.69 19.87 -7.09
CA LEU A 145 9.36 19.27 -7.05
C LEU A 145 8.53 19.84 -8.20
N PRO A 146 8.05 19.02 -9.15
CA PRO A 146 7.17 19.49 -10.21
C PRO A 146 5.92 20.15 -9.62
N GLU A 147 5.49 21.25 -10.22
CA GLU A 147 4.30 21.98 -9.79
C GLU A 147 3.04 21.08 -9.74
N SER A 148 2.98 20.07 -10.63
CA SER A 148 1.95 19.04 -10.64
C SER A 148 1.92 18.14 -9.40
N TRP A 149 3.00 18.02 -8.67
CA TRP A 149 3.07 17.23 -7.42
C TRP A 149 2.54 18.01 -6.21
N LEU A 150 2.37 19.32 -6.37
CA LEU A 150 1.79 20.22 -5.37
C LEU A 150 0.29 20.06 -5.21
N LEU A 151 -0.33 19.41 -6.18
CA LEU A 151 -1.79 19.24 -6.25
C LEU A 151 -2.25 18.01 -5.48
N THR A 152 -1.34 17.28 -4.87
CA THR A 152 -1.68 16.01 -4.27
C THR A 152 -1.61 16.06 -2.78
N VAL A 153 -2.63 15.79 -2.13
CA VAL A 153 -2.74 14.78 -1.07
C VAL A 153 -4.17 14.69 -0.56
N GLY A 154 -5.05 14.12 -1.36
CA GLY A 154 -6.17 13.39 -0.83
C GLY A 154 -5.70 11.97 -0.50
N TRP A 155 -6.34 11.35 0.44
CA TRP A 155 -5.99 10.03 0.89
C TRP A 155 -7.07 9.05 0.44
N SER A 156 -6.75 8.19 -0.49
CA SER A 156 -7.65 7.09 -0.81
C SER A 156 -7.78 6.15 0.39
N PRO A 157 -8.93 5.51 0.59
CA PRO A 157 -9.01 4.35 1.46
C PRO A 157 -7.94 3.32 1.09
N LEU A 158 -7.44 2.59 2.08
CA LEU A 158 -6.43 1.57 1.85
C LEU A 158 -7.09 0.20 1.72
N TYR A 159 -7.77 -0.04 0.60
CA TYR A 159 -8.31 -1.34 0.24
C TYR A 159 -7.21 -2.35 -0.10
N GLY A 160 -7.61 -3.60 -0.26
CA GLY A 160 -6.70 -4.71 -0.54
C GLY A 160 -5.83 -4.51 -1.78
N GLU A 161 -6.33 -3.80 -2.79
CA GLU A 161 -5.60 -3.46 -4.01
C GLU A 161 -4.34 -2.65 -3.74
N ILE A 162 -4.31 -1.87 -2.66
CA ILE A 162 -3.14 -1.09 -2.23
C ILE A 162 -2.30 -1.85 -1.21
N THR A 163 -2.94 -2.52 -0.24
CA THR A 163 -2.27 -3.05 0.95
C THR A 163 -1.77 -4.48 0.81
N ARG A 164 -2.31 -5.25 -0.13
CA ARG A 164 -1.94 -6.65 -0.36
C ARG A 164 -0.85 -6.77 -1.41
N ILE A 165 0.38 -6.62 -0.99
CA ILE A 165 1.56 -6.70 -1.85
C ILE A 165 2.08 -8.14 -1.99
N PRO A 166 2.75 -8.48 -3.10
CA PRO A 166 3.39 -9.77 -3.25
C PRO A 166 4.54 -9.93 -2.24
N LEU A 167 4.68 -11.13 -1.71
CA LEU A 167 5.87 -11.54 -0.96
C LEU A 167 6.22 -12.97 -1.37
N MET A 168 7.35 -13.14 -2.04
CA MET A 168 7.86 -14.44 -2.44
C MET A 168 9.27 -14.61 -1.92
N VAL A 169 9.58 -15.81 -1.42
CA VAL A 169 10.90 -16.15 -0.90
C VAL A 169 11.37 -17.44 -1.54
N ARG A 170 12.61 -17.46 -2.03
CA ARG A 170 13.23 -18.63 -2.65
C ARG A 170 14.64 -18.82 -2.08
N GLY A 171 15.05 -20.08 -1.87
CA GLY A 171 16.41 -20.48 -1.55
C GLY A 171 16.53 -21.30 -0.27
N LEU A 172 17.76 -21.72 0.07
CA LEU A 172 18.14 -22.44 1.30
C LEU A 172 17.26 -23.66 1.63
N GLY A 173 16.82 -24.42 0.62
CA GLY A 173 16.02 -25.64 0.85
C GLY A 173 14.61 -25.39 1.36
N LEU A 174 14.08 -24.18 1.20
CA LEU A 174 12.68 -23.90 1.51
C LEU A 174 11.77 -24.74 0.60
N GLU A 175 10.82 -25.46 1.21
CA GLU A 175 9.86 -26.25 0.46
C GLU A 175 8.87 -25.37 -0.29
N PRO A 176 8.63 -25.65 -1.59
CA PRO A 176 7.64 -24.91 -2.38
C PRO A 176 6.26 -24.99 -1.73
N GLY A 177 5.59 -23.85 -1.63
CA GLY A 177 4.25 -23.80 -1.06
C GLY A 177 3.75 -22.38 -0.88
N ARG A 178 2.46 -22.28 -0.57
CA ARG A 178 1.80 -21.02 -0.23
C ARG A 178 1.57 -20.96 1.27
N ARG A 179 1.97 -19.86 1.88
CA ARG A 179 1.69 -19.56 3.28
C ARG A 179 0.59 -18.50 3.35
N THR A 180 -0.26 -18.61 4.37
CA THR A 180 -1.42 -17.71 4.56
C THR A 180 -1.31 -16.88 5.84
N ALA A 181 -0.18 -16.95 6.53
CA ALA A 181 0.09 -16.10 7.68
C ALA A 181 0.12 -14.63 7.28
N LEU A 182 -0.41 -13.78 8.14
CA LEU A 182 -0.35 -12.34 7.95
C LEU A 182 1.05 -11.83 8.29
N THR A 183 1.68 -11.15 7.33
CA THR A 183 2.98 -10.51 7.49
C THR A 183 2.89 -9.03 7.10
N THR A 184 3.86 -8.23 7.53
CA THR A 184 3.98 -6.81 7.18
C THR A 184 5.38 -6.50 6.71
N VAL A 185 5.58 -5.38 6.03
CA VAL A 185 6.91 -4.94 5.56
C VAL A 185 7.94 -4.86 6.70
N PRO A 186 7.62 -4.33 7.90
CA PRO A 186 8.53 -4.34 9.05
C PRO A 186 9.09 -5.72 9.43
N ASP A 187 8.39 -6.81 9.09
CA ASP A 187 8.83 -8.17 9.42
C ASP A 187 10.01 -8.66 8.55
N LEU A 188 10.24 -8.02 7.39
CA LEU A 188 11.34 -8.41 6.49
C LEU A 188 12.70 -8.27 7.17
N THR A 189 12.94 -7.14 7.83
CA THR A 189 14.24 -6.88 8.48
C THR A 189 14.60 -7.93 9.53
N PRO A 190 13.78 -8.23 10.55
CA PRO A 190 14.12 -9.25 11.54
C PRO A 190 14.21 -10.65 10.92
N THR A 191 13.42 -10.96 9.89
CA THR A 191 13.51 -12.25 9.18
C THR A 191 14.85 -12.41 8.46
N ILE A 192 15.30 -11.37 7.75
CA ILE A 192 16.61 -11.37 7.04
C ILE A 192 17.75 -11.48 8.05
N LEU A 193 17.68 -10.75 9.16
CA LEU A 193 18.70 -10.80 10.21
C LEU A 193 18.78 -12.19 10.86
N GLU A 194 17.63 -12.79 11.19
CA GLU A 194 17.58 -14.15 11.74
C GLU A 194 18.18 -15.18 10.77
N LEU A 195 17.85 -15.09 9.49
CA LEU A 195 18.41 -15.95 8.44
C LEU A 195 19.92 -15.78 8.26
N ALA A 196 20.43 -14.57 8.51
CA ALA A 196 21.84 -14.26 8.50
C ALA A 196 22.56 -14.64 9.80
N GLY A 197 21.86 -15.13 10.82
CA GLY A 197 22.41 -15.40 12.15
C GLY A 197 22.80 -14.15 12.94
N ILE A 198 22.17 -13.03 12.64
CA ILE A 198 22.41 -11.71 13.26
C ILE A 198 21.26 -11.40 14.21
N GLU A 199 21.59 -11.04 15.45
CA GLU A 199 20.59 -10.60 16.41
C GLU A 199 19.96 -9.26 15.99
N ALA A 200 18.61 -9.20 15.95
CA ALA A 200 17.92 -7.98 15.59
C ALA A 200 18.06 -6.91 16.69
N PRO A 201 18.42 -5.66 16.35
CA PRO A 201 18.44 -4.57 17.32
C PRO A 201 17.06 -4.35 17.97
N ALA A 202 17.03 -3.90 19.22
CA ALA A 202 15.79 -3.62 19.96
C ALA A 202 14.91 -2.51 19.32
N SER A 203 15.44 -1.75 18.39
CA SER A 203 14.69 -0.74 17.62
C SER A 203 13.86 -1.34 16.48
N VAL A 204 14.07 -2.61 16.12
CA VAL A 204 13.29 -3.31 15.10
C VAL A 204 11.94 -3.67 15.67
N GLN A 205 10.86 -3.19 15.05
CA GLN A 205 9.50 -3.36 15.55
C GLN A 205 8.73 -4.53 14.89
N GLY A 206 9.26 -5.09 13.81
CA GLY A 206 8.67 -6.25 13.14
C GLY A 206 9.01 -7.55 13.84
N ASP A 207 8.25 -8.59 13.52
CA ASP A 207 8.48 -9.96 14.01
C ASP A 207 8.95 -10.85 12.86
N SER A 208 10.02 -11.62 13.08
CA SER A 208 10.48 -12.55 12.07
C SER A 208 9.43 -13.60 11.71
N PHE A 209 9.20 -13.80 10.42
CA PHE A 209 8.35 -14.87 9.90
C PHE A 209 9.15 -16.10 9.42
N PHE A 210 10.38 -16.27 9.88
CA PHE A 210 11.21 -17.41 9.52
C PHE A 210 10.51 -18.75 9.81
N GLY A 211 9.89 -18.92 11.00
CA GLY A 211 9.14 -20.13 11.33
C GLY A 211 7.93 -20.38 10.43
N VAL A 212 7.37 -19.33 9.78
CA VAL A 212 6.33 -19.49 8.76
C VAL A 212 6.94 -19.98 7.44
N LEU A 213 8.12 -19.48 7.06
CA LEU A 213 8.82 -19.93 5.86
C LEU A 213 9.20 -21.40 5.94
N THR A 214 9.72 -21.84 7.08
CA THR A 214 10.11 -23.24 7.32
C THR A 214 8.94 -24.19 7.56
N GLY A 215 7.73 -23.66 7.80
CA GLY A 215 6.56 -24.47 8.14
C GLY A 215 6.52 -24.95 9.60
N GLU A 216 7.33 -24.37 10.48
CA GLU A 216 7.28 -24.64 11.93
C GLU A 216 6.04 -24.04 12.58
N ARG A 217 5.46 -23.01 11.96
CA ARG A 217 4.21 -22.38 12.38
C ARG A 217 3.39 -21.91 11.19
N ASP A 218 2.06 -21.94 11.33
CA ASP A 218 1.11 -21.55 10.28
C ASP A 218 0.62 -20.12 10.43
N GLU A 219 0.85 -19.48 11.58
CA GLU A 219 0.35 -18.15 11.91
C GLU A 219 1.47 -17.27 12.46
N GLN A 220 1.39 -15.98 12.18
CA GLN A 220 2.29 -14.94 12.67
C GLN A 220 1.53 -14.01 13.63
N ARG A 221 0.39 -13.49 13.18
CA ARG A 221 -0.45 -12.55 13.94
C ARG A 221 -1.91 -12.69 13.54
N SER A 222 -2.81 -12.17 14.39
CA SER A 222 -4.25 -12.22 14.14
C SER A 222 -4.77 -11.12 13.22
N PHE A 223 -4.05 -9.99 13.13
CA PHE A 223 -4.37 -8.88 12.23
C PHE A 223 -3.11 -8.09 11.87
N VAL A 224 -3.21 -7.31 10.81
CA VAL A 224 -2.23 -6.29 10.41
C VAL A 224 -2.90 -4.93 10.32
N VAL A 225 -2.11 -3.88 10.53
CA VAL A 225 -2.57 -2.49 10.40
C VAL A 225 -1.78 -1.83 9.28
N SER A 226 -2.50 -1.23 8.34
CA SER A 226 -1.94 -0.44 7.26
C SER A 226 -2.47 0.99 7.34
N SER A 227 -1.61 1.96 7.15
CA SER A 227 -2.00 3.37 7.10
C SER A 227 -1.09 4.13 6.15
N TRP A 228 -1.58 5.26 5.66
CA TRP A 228 -0.69 6.30 5.16
C TRP A 228 0.24 6.75 6.29
N PRO A 229 1.39 7.38 5.99
CA PRO A 229 2.26 7.89 7.02
C PRO A 229 1.48 8.79 7.98
N LEU A 230 1.44 8.42 9.26
CA LEU A 230 0.76 9.20 10.29
C LEU A 230 1.57 10.43 10.69
N TYR A 231 2.84 10.48 10.29
CA TYR A 231 3.77 11.53 10.65
C TYR A 231 4.82 11.71 9.56
N PHE A 232 5.05 12.96 9.15
CA PHE A 232 6.18 13.33 8.32
C PHE A 232 7.22 14.02 9.21
N ALA A 233 8.47 13.58 9.15
CA ALA A 233 9.55 14.20 9.89
C ALA A 233 9.71 15.69 9.50
N GLU A 234 9.96 16.53 10.49
CA GLU A 234 10.24 17.95 10.26
C GLU A 234 11.48 18.08 9.35
N GLY A 235 11.36 18.78 8.24
CA GLY A 235 12.50 19.40 7.59
C GLY A 235 12.69 19.13 6.10
N GLU A 236 12.22 18.07 5.48
CA GLU A 236 12.60 17.78 4.09
C GLU A 236 11.48 17.78 3.07
N ILE A 237 10.28 17.33 3.40
CA ILE A 237 9.11 17.47 2.53
C ILE A 237 7.91 17.76 3.40
N THR A 238 7.57 19.02 3.53
CA THR A 238 6.33 19.41 4.14
C THR A 238 5.26 19.42 3.04
N LEU A 239 4.59 18.30 2.84
CA LEU A 239 3.27 18.31 2.21
C LEU A 239 2.31 18.93 3.25
N ALA A 240 2.42 20.21 3.45
CA ALA A 240 1.62 20.94 4.39
C ALA A 240 0.30 21.27 3.74
N VAL A 241 -0.73 20.60 4.14
CA VAL A 241 -2.11 21.03 3.90
C VAL A 241 -2.43 22.29 4.70
N ASP A 242 -1.80 22.46 5.81
CA ASP A 242 -1.63 23.75 6.48
C ASP A 242 -0.16 23.84 6.93
N SER A 243 0.34 25.00 7.24
CA SER A 243 1.72 25.23 7.69
C SER A 243 2.09 24.44 8.98
N ARG A 244 1.31 23.40 9.33
CA ARG A 244 1.48 22.56 10.51
C ARG A 244 1.55 21.08 10.09
N PRO A 245 2.76 20.51 9.96
CA PRO A 245 2.95 19.11 9.57
C PRO A 245 2.17 18.08 10.41
N ARG A 246 1.65 18.50 11.55
CA ARG A 246 0.95 17.64 12.53
C ARG A 246 -0.51 17.37 12.21
N HIS A 247 -1.14 18.12 11.30
CA HIS A 247 -2.59 18.02 11.07
C HIS A 247 -2.99 17.08 9.94
N ILE A 248 -2.08 16.77 9.02
CA ILE A 248 -2.35 15.83 7.92
C ILE A 248 -2.72 14.45 8.45
N SER A 249 -2.14 14.07 9.56
CA SER A 249 -2.17 12.70 10.07
C SER A 249 -3.39 12.34 10.92
N SER A 250 -4.16 13.30 11.42
CA SER A 250 -5.30 12.99 12.31
C SER A 250 -6.48 12.32 11.59
N TYR A 251 -6.54 12.38 10.26
CA TYR A 251 -7.66 11.90 9.45
C TYR A 251 -7.25 10.85 8.40
N MET A 252 -6.05 10.31 8.50
CA MET A 252 -5.59 9.26 7.58
C MET A 252 -6.42 8.00 7.71
N PRO A 253 -6.85 7.38 6.61
CA PRO A 253 -7.47 6.08 6.66
C PRO A 253 -6.53 5.06 7.31
N LEU A 254 -7.11 4.22 8.16
CA LEU A 254 -6.45 3.11 8.81
C LEU A 254 -7.17 1.84 8.42
N THR A 255 -6.47 0.91 7.79
CA THR A 255 -7.02 -0.39 7.44
C THR A 255 -6.50 -1.46 8.37
N VAL A 256 -7.40 -2.25 8.93
CA VAL A 256 -7.09 -3.39 9.79
C VAL A 256 -7.53 -4.65 9.08
N SER A 257 -6.58 -5.47 8.66
CA SER A 257 -6.86 -6.70 7.92
C SER A 257 -6.60 -7.92 8.77
N THR A 258 -7.57 -8.83 8.80
CA THR A 258 -7.40 -10.21 9.26
C THR A 258 -7.33 -11.14 8.05
N ARG A 259 -7.32 -12.45 8.25
CA ARG A 259 -7.36 -13.42 7.14
C ARG A 259 -8.69 -13.38 6.37
N ASP A 260 -9.76 -12.99 7.02
CA ASP A 260 -11.14 -13.09 6.53
C ASP A 260 -11.93 -11.78 6.62
N ARG A 261 -11.36 -10.73 7.20
CA ARG A 261 -12.02 -9.42 7.37
C ARG A 261 -11.10 -8.27 7.03
N SER A 262 -11.69 -7.20 6.54
CA SER A 262 -11.07 -5.89 6.40
C SER A 262 -11.93 -4.83 7.09
N LEU A 263 -11.30 -3.99 7.90
CA LEU A 263 -11.94 -2.87 8.57
C LEU A 263 -11.20 -1.58 8.20
N ILE A 264 -11.91 -0.63 7.62
CA ILE A 264 -11.37 0.68 7.30
C ILE A 264 -11.96 1.71 8.26
N LEU A 265 -11.09 2.42 8.95
CA LEU A 265 -11.41 3.56 9.81
C LEU A 265 -10.99 4.83 9.07
N GLY A 266 -11.97 5.58 8.60
CA GLY A 266 -11.76 6.87 7.96
C GLY A 266 -11.56 8.02 8.96
N GLY A 267 -12.05 9.20 8.60
CA GLY A 267 -12.06 10.38 9.46
C GLY A 267 -12.98 10.23 10.67
N PRO A 268 -12.98 11.22 11.58
CA PRO A 268 -13.76 11.15 12.83
C PRO A 268 -15.28 11.15 12.61
N ASP A 269 -15.74 11.62 11.46
CA ASP A 269 -17.16 11.68 11.12
C ASP A 269 -17.57 10.61 10.11
N ASP A 270 -16.60 9.86 9.58
CA ASP A 270 -16.85 8.79 8.61
C ASP A 270 -17.32 7.54 9.33
N GLU A 271 -18.34 6.90 8.75
CA GLU A 271 -18.76 5.58 9.19
C GLU A 271 -17.69 4.56 8.81
N PRO A 272 -17.30 3.66 9.75
CA PRO A 272 -16.37 2.61 9.41
C PRO A 272 -16.88 1.71 8.29
N GLU A 273 -15.94 1.19 7.49
CA GLU A 273 -16.24 0.18 6.50
C GLU A 273 -15.73 -1.18 6.99
N PHE A 274 -16.58 -2.21 6.92
CA PHE A 274 -16.23 -3.55 7.37
C PHE A 274 -16.62 -4.58 6.31
N TYR A 275 -15.68 -5.45 5.93
CA TYR A 275 -15.83 -6.34 4.78
C TYR A 275 -15.52 -7.79 5.12
N ASP A 276 -16.24 -8.72 4.46
CA ASP A 276 -15.96 -10.14 4.44
C ASP A 276 -15.09 -10.47 3.21
N LEU A 277 -13.83 -10.85 3.45
CA LEU A 277 -12.88 -11.16 2.38
C LEU A 277 -13.01 -12.59 1.82
N VAL A 278 -13.79 -13.45 2.48
CA VAL A 278 -14.02 -14.84 2.07
C VAL A 278 -15.27 -14.95 1.21
N GLY A 279 -16.36 -14.32 1.66
CA GLY A 279 -17.65 -14.40 1.00
C GLY A 279 -17.73 -13.56 -0.26
N VAL A 280 -17.27 -12.31 -0.20
CA VAL A 280 -17.26 -11.35 -1.31
C VAL A 280 -15.87 -10.74 -1.44
N PRO A 281 -15.00 -11.29 -2.28
CA PRO A 281 -13.67 -10.73 -2.50
C PRO A 281 -13.75 -9.29 -3.04
N GLY A 282 -12.76 -8.46 -2.67
CA GLY A 282 -12.60 -7.11 -3.23
C GLY A 282 -13.32 -6.02 -2.46
N GLU A 283 -13.71 -6.25 -1.20
CA GLU A 283 -14.21 -5.19 -0.30
C GLU A 283 -15.35 -4.36 -0.90
N GLN A 284 -16.34 -5.04 -1.53
CA GLN A 284 -17.44 -4.39 -2.25
C GLN A 284 -18.67 -4.16 -1.37
N ASP A 285 -19.00 -5.11 -0.49
CA ASP A 285 -20.20 -5.06 0.35
C ASP A 285 -19.83 -4.68 1.79
N ASN A 286 -20.09 -3.43 2.16
CA ASN A 286 -19.87 -2.98 3.53
C ASN A 286 -20.90 -3.61 4.48
N ILE A 287 -20.44 -4.53 5.33
CA ILE A 287 -21.26 -5.25 6.31
C ILE A 287 -21.25 -4.59 7.70
N TRP A 288 -20.75 -3.37 7.83
CA TRP A 288 -20.64 -2.67 9.11
C TRP A 288 -21.96 -2.64 9.88
N GLU A 289 -23.05 -2.25 9.24
CA GLU A 289 -24.37 -2.16 9.90
C GLU A 289 -24.83 -3.51 10.48
N SER A 290 -24.60 -4.60 9.75
CA SER A 290 -25.03 -5.94 10.14
C SER A 290 -24.09 -6.61 11.15
N GLN A 291 -22.81 -6.23 11.18
CA GLN A 291 -21.77 -6.83 12.01
C GLN A 291 -20.98 -5.80 12.84
N THR A 292 -21.63 -4.72 13.23
CA THR A 292 -21.01 -3.62 14.00
C THR A 292 -20.27 -4.10 15.25
N ARG A 293 -20.81 -5.08 15.96
CA ARG A 293 -20.18 -5.61 17.18
C ARG A 293 -18.81 -6.23 16.91
N GLU A 294 -18.70 -6.97 15.81
CA GLU A 294 -17.45 -7.60 15.38
C GLU A 294 -16.44 -6.55 14.91
N GLY A 295 -16.87 -5.62 14.05
CA GLY A 295 -16.06 -4.49 13.60
C GLY A 295 -15.54 -3.63 14.76
N LEU A 296 -16.38 -3.29 15.74
CA LEU A 296 -15.97 -2.56 16.95
C LEU A 296 -14.94 -3.34 17.78
N LYS A 297 -15.07 -4.66 17.88
CA LYS A 297 -14.08 -5.48 18.58
C LYS A 297 -12.72 -5.39 17.90
N LEU A 298 -12.68 -5.57 16.58
CA LEU A 298 -11.43 -5.47 15.80
C LEU A 298 -10.83 -4.07 15.87
N ALA A 299 -11.65 -3.03 15.75
CA ALA A 299 -11.22 -1.64 15.86
C ALA A 299 -10.54 -1.36 17.22
N ARG A 300 -11.14 -1.82 18.32
CA ARG A 300 -10.55 -1.64 19.65
C ARG A 300 -9.21 -2.36 19.81
N GLN A 301 -9.10 -3.58 19.27
CA GLN A 301 -7.84 -4.32 19.27
C GLN A 301 -6.74 -3.56 18.51
N ALA A 302 -7.07 -3.04 17.32
CA ALA A 302 -6.15 -2.25 16.52
C ALA A 302 -5.72 -0.96 17.22
N LEU A 303 -6.66 -0.22 17.85
CA LEU A 303 -6.30 0.98 18.60
C LEU A 303 -5.44 0.68 19.82
N SER A 304 -5.69 -0.42 20.54
CA SER A 304 -4.83 -0.85 21.64
C SER A 304 -3.43 -1.20 21.15
N PHE A 305 -3.32 -1.92 20.04
CA PHE A 305 -2.04 -2.20 19.39
C PHE A 305 -1.27 -0.92 19.04
N LEU A 306 -1.93 0.07 18.44
CA LEU A 306 -1.28 1.35 18.11
C LEU A 306 -0.77 2.07 19.37
N GLU A 307 -1.50 2.04 20.48
CA GLU A 307 -1.06 2.60 21.77
C GLU A 307 0.17 1.87 22.31
N GLU A 308 0.17 0.53 22.25
CA GLU A 308 1.29 -0.32 22.66
C GLU A 308 2.55 -0.07 21.82
N GLN A 309 2.37 0.28 20.53
CA GLN A 309 3.47 0.68 19.65
C GLN A 309 3.92 2.14 19.85
N GLY A 310 3.35 2.87 20.80
CA GLY A 310 3.72 4.24 21.11
C GLY A 310 3.17 5.27 20.11
N THR A 311 2.12 4.93 19.35
CA THR A 311 1.47 5.88 18.45
C THR A 311 0.95 7.09 19.23
N PRO A 312 1.24 8.34 18.80
CA PRO A 312 0.79 9.53 19.49
C PRO A 312 -0.73 9.58 19.67
N GLN A 313 -1.18 10.06 20.84
CA GLN A 313 -2.61 10.09 21.20
C GLN A 313 -3.46 10.96 20.27
N GLU A 314 -2.86 11.91 19.59
CA GLU A 314 -3.49 12.74 18.56
C GLU A 314 -4.01 11.92 17.37
N HIS A 315 -3.46 10.73 17.13
CA HIS A 315 -3.92 9.78 16.10
C HIS A 315 -4.89 8.75 16.64
N VAL A 316 -4.77 8.33 17.87
CA VAL A 316 -5.58 7.26 18.48
C VAL A 316 -6.87 7.81 19.05
N ARG A 317 -6.83 8.92 19.79
CA ARG A 317 -7.98 9.49 20.50
C ARG A 317 -9.16 9.89 19.61
N PRO A 318 -8.98 10.57 18.46
CA PRO A 318 -10.11 10.91 17.59
C PRO A 318 -10.82 9.66 17.06
N ARG A 319 -10.07 8.62 16.69
CA ARG A 319 -10.62 7.33 16.21
C ARG A 319 -11.40 6.62 17.32
N ARG A 320 -10.88 6.63 18.54
CA ARG A 320 -11.59 6.06 19.71
C ARG A 320 -12.92 6.77 19.95
N MET A 321 -12.91 8.10 19.93
CA MET A 321 -14.14 8.92 20.11
C MET A 321 -15.16 8.68 18.99
N SER A 322 -14.70 8.52 17.76
CA SER A 322 -15.54 8.18 16.62
C SER A 322 -16.23 6.82 16.84
N LEU A 323 -15.45 5.79 17.19
CA LEU A 323 -15.99 4.45 17.45
C LEU A 323 -17.01 4.42 18.61
N GLU A 324 -16.82 5.21 19.65
CA GLU A 324 -17.75 5.35 20.77
C GLU A 324 -19.09 5.96 20.29
N ARG A 325 -19.05 6.95 19.38
CA ARG A 325 -20.28 7.53 18.78
C ARG A 325 -21.02 6.51 17.95
N PHE A 326 -20.34 5.77 17.09
CA PHE A 326 -20.97 4.73 16.26
C PHE A 326 -21.52 3.59 17.11
N ALA A 327 -20.84 3.21 18.19
CA ALA A 327 -21.34 2.23 19.15
C ALA A 327 -22.60 2.70 19.87
N ALA A 328 -22.67 3.99 20.24
CA ALA A 328 -23.85 4.58 20.92
C ALA A 328 -25.03 4.82 19.96
N GLY A 329 -24.75 5.15 18.68
CA GLY A 329 -25.77 5.37 17.65
C GLY A 329 -26.54 4.10 17.30
N ASN A 330 -25.86 2.97 17.24
CA ASN A 330 -26.49 1.67 17.04
C ASN A 330 -27.35 1.19 18.23
N ALA A 331 -27.15 1.78 19.42
CA ALA A 331 -28.03 1.54 20.58
C ALA A 331 -29.36 2.33 20.50
N ARG A 332 -29.46 3.31 19.59
CA ARG A 332 -30.64 4.19 19.42
C ARG A 332 -31.31 3.98 18.07
N GLY A 333 -31.70 2.78 17.74
CA GLY A 333 -32.57 2.38 16.61
C GLY A 333 -32.73 3.37 15.44
N ASN A 334 -32.46 2.89 14.30
CA ASN A 334 -32.69 3.34 12.92
C ASN A 334 -33.91 4.22 12.72
N SER A 335 -33.80 5.54 12.78
CA SER A 335 -34.76 6.45 12.18
C SER A 335 -34.04 7.73 11.73
N ASP A 336 -34.06 7.98 10.43
CA ASP A 336 -33.51 9.10 9.67
C ASP A 336 -32.11 8.93 9.13
N ARG A 337 -32.01 8.26 7.97
CA ARG A 337 -30.90 8.41 7.07
C ARG A 337 -31.38 8.51 5.63
N THR A 338 -31.64 9.72 5.20
CA THR A 338 -31.59 10.09 3.79
C THR A 338 -30.44 11.10 3.63
N GLU A 339 -29.57 10.82 2.66
CA GLU A 339 -28.50 11.68 2.16
C GLU A 339 -27.13 11.57 2.85
N ARG A 340 -26.18 10.97 2.12
CA ARG A 340 -24.74 11.15 2.40
C ARG A 340 -24.41 12.64 2.25
N PRO A 341 -23.71 13.28 3.17
CA PRO A 341 -23.23 14.63 2.96
C PRO A 341 -22.07 14.61 1.94
N GLN A 342 -22.33 15.11 0.77
CA GLN A 342 -21.38 15.53 -0.25
C GLN A 342 -20.67 16.83 0.20
N GLN A 343 -20.12 16.86 1.43
CA GLN A 343 -19.77 18.12 2.10
C GLN A 343 -18.29 18.25 2.45
N TRP A 344 -17.41 17.90 1.52
CA TRP A 344 -16.02 18.35 1.67
C TRP A 344 -15.64 19.51 0.74
N VAL A 345 -16.56 19.95 -0.17
CA VAL A 345 -16.29 20.99 -1.17
C VAL A 345 -16.82 22.38 -0.80
N ASP A 346 -17.73 22.53 0.17
CA ASP A 346 -18.50 23.78 0.30
C ASP A 346 -18.36 24.53 1.64
N LYS A 347 -17.25 24.44 2.34
CA LYS A 347 -17.10 25.20 3.59
C LYS A 347 -15.88 26.12 3.65
N GLU A 348 -15.59 26.88 2.60
CA GLU A 348 -14.83 28.13 2.73
C GLU A 348 -15.02 29.04 1.50
N ALA A 349 -16.28 29.36 1.22
CA ALA A 349 -16.62 30.55 0.45
C ALA A 349 -17.66 31.34 1.24
N GLY A 350 -17.13 32.16 2.16
CA GLY A 350 -17.91 33.11 2.95
C GLY A 350 -16.99 34.03 3.71
#